data_2a342e49d4ae858e0623e721fcc16c73
#
_entry.id   2a342e49d4ae858e0623e721fcc16c73
#
_cell.length_a   1.000
_cell.length_b   1.000
_cell.length_c   1.000
_cell.angle_alpha   90.00
_cell.angle_beta   90.00
_cell.angle_gamma   90.00
#
_symmetry.space_group_name_H-M   'P 1'
#
loop_
_entity.id
_entity.type
_entity.pdbx_description
1 polymer ?
#
loop_
_entity_poly.entity_id
_entity_poly.type
_entity_poly.pdbx_seq_one_letter_code
_entity_poly.pdbx_strand_id
1 'polypeptide(L)'
;KLDLPRYFTLQRNGGIKTIISIGENKIALISGSENNCFFAALILLKNGNELMRTKCLPEEPKNNDFNGLGSSNIHLDDFLYLTLGTPEKHVSKNSPLAQNNEYLFGKVLRIKKNELIKKIDNQTKDLKIDIFSKGHRVPQGLTRINNSIFNVEHGPKGGDELNLIIKNGNYGWPLVSYGTNYLKENGGDGKSINFNHELNNFN
;
A
#
# COMPACT_ATOMS: atom_id res chain seq x y z
N LYS A 1 24.69 6.59 -8.47
CA LYS A 1 23.54 6.63 -9.40
C LYS A 1 22.70 5.39 -9.14
N LEU A 2 21.37 5.54 -8.97
CA LEU A 2 20.47 4.41 -8.80
C LEU A 2 20.09 3.85 -10.17
N ASP A 3 20.13 2.52 -10.35
CA ASP A 3 19.65 1.85 -11.54
C ASP A 3 18.15 1.59 -11.39
N LEU A 4 17.35 2.55 -11.83
CA LEU A 4 15.89 2.46 -11.81
C LEU A 4 15.40 1.85 -13.14
N PRO A 5 14.37 0.98 -13.11
CA PRO A 5 13.83 0.37 -14.31
C PRO A 5 13.16 1.43 -15.21
N ARG A 6 13.05 1.15 -16.51
CA ARG A 6 12.49 2.09 -17.50
C ARG A 6 11.04 2.49 -17.20
N TYR A 7 10.26 1.62 -16.56
CA TYR A 7 8.87 1.89 -16.18
C TYR A 7 8.74 2.76 -14.92
N PHE A 8 9.84 3.05 -14.20
CA PHE A 8 9.79 3.95 -13.04
C PHE A 8 9.24 5.31 -13.43
N THR A 9 8.29 5.83 -12.66
CA THR A 9 7.67 7.11 -12.95
C THR A 9 7.63 8.03 -11.73
N LEU A 10 7.94 9.30 -11.98
CA LEU A 10 7.72 10.40 -11.03
C LEU A 10 6.40 11.14 -11.31
N GLN A 11 5.77 10.85 -12.45
CA GLN A 11 4.53 11.49 -12.84
C GLN A 11 3.39 11.10 -11.90
N ARG A 12 2.39 11.97 -11.79
CA ARG A 12 1.13 11.70 -11.06
C ARG A 12 1.36 11.26 -9.62
N ASN A 13 2.20 11.98 -8.88
CA ASN A 13 2.59 11.67 -7.51
C ASN A 13 3.32 10.31 -7.36
N GLY A 14 3.97 9.87 -8.43
CA GLY A 14 4.83 8.70 -8.43
C GLY A 14 6.14 8.91 -7.64
N GLY A 15 7.00 7.91 -7.65
CA GLY A 15 8.32 7.96 -7.04
C GLY A 15 8.67 6.73 -6.20
N ILE A 16 9.72 6.88 -5.41
CA ILE A 16 10.11 5.90 -4.38
C ILE A 16 9.22 6.13 -3.16
N LYS A 17 8.54 5.08 -2.70
CA LYS A 17 7.58 5.16 -1.58
C LYS A 17 8.21 4.76 -0.25
N THR A 18 9.05 3.75 -0.24
CA THR A 18 9.86 3.36 0.92
C THR A 18 11.11 2.60 0.48
N ILE A 19 12.12 2.59 1.36
CA ILE A 19 13.34 1.80 1.18
C ILE A 19 13.40 0.76 2.30
N ILE A 20 13.75 -0.47 1.93
CA ILE A 20 13.82 -1.63 2.80
C ILE A 20 15.26 -2.13 2.80
N SER A 21 15.81 -2.39 3.97
CA SER A 21 17.12 -3.03 4.12
C SER A 21 16.95 -4.49 4.49
N ILE A 22 17.58 -5.40 3.76
CA ILE A 22 17.61 -6.83 4.09
C ILE A 22 19.03 -7.38 3.87
N GLY A 23 19.74 -7.67 4.97
CA GLY A 23 21.17 -7.87 4.92
C GLY A 23 21.86 -6.63 4.30
N GLU A 24 22.75 -6.86 3.35
CA GLU A 24 23.43 -5.79 2.60
C GLU A 24 22.58 -5.20 1.47
N ASN A 25 21.48 -5.86 1.11
CA ASN A 25 20.66 -5.45 0.00
C ASN A 25 19.71 -4.29 0.40
N LYS A 26 19.53 -3.37 -0.54
CA LYS A 26 18.54 -2.30 -0.46
C LYS A 26 17.48 -2.51 -1.53
N ILE A 27 16.24 -2.54 -1.11
CA ILE A 27 15.06 -2.72 -1.95
C ILE A 27 14.25 -1.43 -1.88
N ALA A 28 13.65 -1.01 -2.97
CA ALA A 28 12.71 0.10 -2.97
C ALA A 28 11.32 -0.37 -3.41
N LEU A 29 10.29 0.14 -2.76
CA LEU A 29 8.95 0.16 -3.32
C LEU A 29 8.83 1.42 -4.17
N ILE A 30 8.52 1.23 -5.44
CA ILE A 30 8.39 2.29 -6.42
C ILE A 30 7.04 2.27 -7.11
N SER A 31 6.63 3.42 -7.66
CA SER A 31 5.55 3.49 -8.63
C SER A 31 6.08 3.24 -10.04
N GLY A 32 5.32 2.52 -10.82
CA GLY A 32 5.64 2.20 -12.21
C GLY A 32 4.48 2.49 -13.16
N SER A 33 4.81 2.85 -14.39
CA SER A 33 3.85 3.01 -15.47
C SER A 33 4.41 2.45 -16.77
N GLU A 34 3.66 1.58 -17.41
CA GLU A 34 4.02 0.94 -18.67
C GLU A 34 2.75 0.55 -19.43
N ASN A 35 2.64 0.91 -20.72
CA ASN A 35 1.50 0.55 -21.58
C ASN A 35 0.12 0.86 -20.95
N ASN A 36 -0.06 2.07 -20.41
CA ASN A 36 -1.25 2.52 -19.67
C ASN A 36 -1.53 1.74 -18.37
N CYS A 37 -0.66 0.83 -17.97
CA CYS A 37 -0.73 0.13 -16.69
C CYS A 37 0.00 0.94 -15.62
N PHE A 38 -0.68 1.28 -14.53
CA PHE A 38 -0.11 1.91 -13.33
C PHE A 38 -0.04 0.87 -12.22
N PHE A 39 1.12 0.71 -11.60
CA PHE A 39 1.38 -0.33 -10.60
C PHE A 39 2.41 0.10 -9.58
N ALA A 40 2.55 -0.67 -8.51
CA ALA A 40 3.68 -0.58 -7.58
C ALA A 40 4.61 -1.79 -7.77
N ALA A 41 5.91 -1.59 -7.60
CA ALA A 41 6.88 -2.67 -7.69
C ALA A 41 7.94 -2.59 -6.59
N LEU A 42 8.37 -3.75 -6.10
CA LEU A 42 9.61 -3.88 -5.31
C LEU A 42 10.76 -4.14 -6.26
N ILE A 43 11.79 -3.34 -6.16
CA ILE A 43 13.01 -3.46 -6.97
C ILE A 43 14.25 -3.55 -6.10
N LEU A 44 15.25 -4.25 -6.58
CA LEU A 44 16.58 -4.29 -5.98
C LEU A 44 17.39 -3.08 -6.46
N LEU A 45 17.79 -2.18 -5.56
CA LEU A 45 18.41 -0.89 -5.93
C LEU A 45 19.79 -1.02 -6.60
N LYS A 46 20.52 -2.11 -6.38
CA LYS A 46 21.86 -2.29 -6.97
C LYS A 46 21.86 -2.49 -8.50
N ASN A 47 20.75 -2.97 -9.07
CA ASN A 47 20.67 -3.32 -10.49
C ASN A 47 19.28 -3.11 -11.12
N GLY A 48 18.31 -2.57 -10.38
CA GLY A 48 16.94 -2.33 -10.86
C GLY A 48 16.09 -3.59 -11.07
N ASN A 49 16.57 -4.78 -10.66
CA ASN A 49 15.83 -6.02 -10.83
C ASN A 49 14.51 -5.99 -10.07
N GLU A 50 13.43 -6.33 -10.76
CA GLU A 50 12.10 -6.44 -10.18
C GLU A 50 11.97 -7.72 -9.35
N LEU A 51 11.57 -7.56 -8.09
CA LEU A 51 11.33 -8.67 -7.17
C LEU A 51 9.83 -9.01 -7.12
N MET A 52 8.97 -8.01 -7.27
CA MET A 52 7.52 -8.14 -7.25
C MET A 52 6.89 -6.95 -7.97
N ARG A 53 5.76 -7.18 -8.62
CA ARG A 53 4.89 -6.16 -9.22
C ARG A 53 3.44 -6.42 -8.79
N THR A 54 2.69 -5.37 -8.46
CA THR A 54 1.24 -5.47 -8.25
C THR A 54 0.52 -5.65 -9.58
N LYS A 55 -0.73 -6.11 -9.54
CA LYS A 55 -1.63 -5.92 -10.68
C LYS A 55 -1.72 -4.43 -11.04
N CYS A 56 -2.05 -4.14 -12.30
CA CYS A 56 -2.36 -2.78 -12.71
C CYS A 56 -3.52 -2.22 -11.88
N LEU A 57 -3.47 -0.94 -11.59
CA LEU A 57 -4.66 -0.24 -11.12
C LEU A 57 -5.78 -0.40 -12.19
N PRO A 58 -7.04 -0.54 -11.78
CA PRO A 58 -8.15 -0.55 -12.74
C PRO A 58 -8.11 0.68 -13.66
N GLU A 59 -8.55 0.52 -14.90
CA GLU A 59 -8.55 1.61 -15.89
C GLU A 59 -9.50 2.74 -15.49
N GLU A 60 -10.60 2.42 -14.84
CA GLU A 60 -11.52 3.38 -14.27
C GLU A 60 -11.25 3.56 -12.75
N PRO A 61 -11.26 4.80 -12.22
CA PRO A 61 -11.50 6.05 -12.93
C PRO A 61 -10.33 6.47 -13.83
N LYS A 62 -10.66 7.21 -14.90
CA LYS A 62 -9.67 7.78 -15.82
C LYS A 62 -8.66 8.67 -15.06
N ASN A 63 -7.46 8.79 -15.62
CA ASN A 63 -6.37 9.58 -15.03
C ASN A 63 -5.85 9.03 -13.69
N ASN A 64 -5.57 7.73 -13.64
CA ASN A 64 -4.88 7.09 -12.51
C ASN A 64 -3.68 7.91 -12.04
N ASP A 65 -3.50 7.96 -10.72
CA ASP A 65 -2.33 8.57 -10.08
C ASP A 65 -1.90 7.72 -8.87
N PHE A 66 -0.80 8.14 -8.24
CA PHE A 66 -0.25 7.48 -7.06
C PHE A 66 -0.47 8.30 -5.77
N ASN A 67 -1.35 9.32 -5.82
CA ASN A 67 -1.74 10.02 -4.62
C ASN A 67 -2.43 9.05 -3.66
N GLY A 68 -2.06 9.10 -2.38
CA GLY A 68 -2.52 8.12 -1.40
C GLY A 68 -1.71 6.81 -1.36
N LEU A 69 -0.77 6.59 -2.28
CA LEU A 69 0.15 5.46 -2.21
C LEU A 69 1.22 5.69 -1.12
N GLY A 70 0.79 5.74 0.14
CA GLY A 70 1.66 5.74 1.30
C GLY A 70 2.30 4.37 1.50
N SER A 71 3.49 4.35 2.08
CA SER A 71 4.16 3.10 2.43
C SER A 71 5.14 3.28 3.58
N SER A 72 5.22 2.26 4.42
CA SER A 72 6.21 2.08 5.47
C SER A 72 6.53 0.61 5.64
N ASN A 73 7.62 0.30 6.33
CA ASN A 73 8.02 -1.09 6.54
C ASN A 73 8.65 -1.30 7.92
N ILE A 74 8.51 -2.52 8.44
CA ILE A 74 9.23 -2.98 9.64
C ILE A 74 9.65 -4.45 9.48
N HIS A 75 10.69 -4.82 10.20
CA HIS A 75 11.09 -6.21 10.40
C HIS A 75 10.63 -6.69 11.77
N LEU A 76 9.91 -7.81 11.79
CA LEU A 76 9.51 -8.50 13.01
C LEU A 76 9.72 -9.99 12.82
N ASP A 77 10.52 -10.60 13.69
CA ASP A 77 10.95 -12.00 13.62
C ASP A 77 11.44 -12.38 12.20
N ASP A 78 10.91 -13.42 11.60
CA ASP A 78 11.27 -13.89 10.25
C ASP A 78 10.56 -13.15 9.12
N PHE A 79 9.81 -12.09 9.44
CA PHE A 79 8.98 -11.40 8.46
C PHE A 79 9.38 -9.94 8.26
N LEU A 80 9.20 -9.51 7.03
CA LEU A 80 9.06 -8.12 6.63
C LEU A 80 7.57 -7.80 6.54
N TYR A 81 7.15 -6.73 7.20
CA TYR A 81 5.82 -6.13 7.03
C TYR A 81 5.97 -4.86 6.21
N LEU A 82 5.08 -4.67 5.25
CA LEU A 82 5.11 -3.57 4.31
C LEU A 82 3.69 -3.04 4.13
N THR A 83 3.49 -1.75 4.31
CA THR A 83 2.22 -1.12 3.98
C THR A 83 2.20 -0.68 2.52
N LEU A 84 1.03 -0.77 1.90
CA LEU A 84 0.77 -0.25 0.56
C LEU A 84 -0.60 0.42 0.55
N GLY A 85 -0.61 1.75 0.45
CA GLY A 85 -1.81 2.56 0.51
C GLY A 85 -2.73 2.39 -0.70
N THR A 86 -3.91 2.97 -0.61
CA THR A 86 -4.90 2.99 -1.69
C THR A 86 -4.76 4.28 -2.48
N PRO A 87 -4.47 4.25 -3.79
CA PRO A 87 -4.49 5.44 -4.62
C PRO A 87 -5.84 6.15 -4.51
N GLU A 88 -5.81 7.47 -4.33
CA GLU A 88 -6.98 8.26 -3.91
C GLU A 88 -8.17 8.16 -4.86
N LYS A 89 -7.93 8.02 -6.16
CA LYS A 89 -9.00 7.85 -7.15
C LYS A 89 -9.71 6.50 -7.08
N HIS A 90 -9.12 5.50 -6.41
CA HIS A 90 -9.65 4.14 -6.30
C HIS A 90 -10.37 3.89 -4.97
N VAL A 91 -11.05 4.89 -4.44
CA VAL A 91 -11.78 4.84 -3.17
C VAL A 91 -13.30 4.72 -3.35
N SER A 92 -13.76 4.38 -4.53
CA SER A 92 -15.19 4.17 -4.79
C SER A 92 -15.73 3.02 -3.96
N LYS A 93 -16.88 3.22 -3.33
CA LYS A 93 -17.62 2.16 -2.63
C LYS A 93 -18.02 1.00 -3.56
N ASN A 94 -18.15 1.26 -4.85
CA ASN A 94 -18.56 0.27 -5.86
C ASN A 94 -17.39 -0.62 -6.32
N SER A 95 -16.14 -0.18 -6.15
CA SER A 95 -14.93 -0.97 -6.47
C SER A 95 -13.80 -0.67 -5.48
N PRO A 96 -13.94 -1.08 -4.22
CA PRO A 96 -13.00 -0.71 -3.17
C PRO A 96 -11.74 -1.56 -3.26
N LEU A 97 -10.66 -1.05 -3.85
CA LEU A 97 -9.36 -1.75 -3.92
C LEU A 97 -8.88 -2.24 -2.55
N ALA A 98 -9.06 -1.40 -1.51
CA ALA A 98 -8.62 -1.74 -0.17
C ALA A 98 -9.36 -2.97 0.40
N GLN A 99 -10.55 -3.28 -0.08
CA GLN A 99 -11.35 -4.44 0.34
C GLN A 99 -11.15 -5.67 -0.55
N ASN A 100 -10.70 -5.50 -1.80
CA ASN A 100 -10.51 -6.59 -2.75
C ASN A 100 -9.14 -7.25 -2.56
N ASN A 101 -9.13 -8.54 -2.22
CA ASN A 101 -7.89 -9.30 -1.98
C ASN A 101 -7.13 -9.70 -3.26
N GLU A 102 -7.67 -9.43 -4.44
CA GLU A 102 -6.95 -9.60 -5.70
C GLU A 102 -5.88 -8.50 -5.92
N TYR A 103 -6.01 -7.38 -5.21
CA TYR A 103 -5.11 -6.25 -5.27
C TYR A 103 -4.35 -6.10 -3.96
N LEU A 104 -3.08 -5.69 -4.06
CA LEU A 104 -2.24 -5.46 -2.89
C LEU A 104 -2.34 -4.03 -2.32
N PHE A 105 -3.14 -3.16 -2.95
CA PHE A 105 -3.37 -1.79 -2.48
C PHE A 105 -4.32 -1.74 -1.27
N GLY A 106 -4.08 -0.84 -0.35
CA GLY A 106 -4.85 -0.70 0.88
C GLY A 106 -4.62 -1.86 1.87
N LYS A 107 -3.39 -2.36 1.94
CA LYS A 107 -3.02 -3.55 2.73
C LYS A 107 -1.80 -3.31 3.61
N VAL A 108 -1.72 -4.07 4.68
CA VAL A 108 -0.45 -4.45 5.30
C VAL A 108 -0.09 -5.83 4.75
N LEU A 109 1.04 -5.90 4.09
CA LEU A 109 1.58 -7.11 3.47
C LEU A 109 2.61 -7.75 4.39
N ARG A 110 2.74 -9.07 4.34
CA ARG A 110 3.74 -9.82 5.07
C ARG A 110 4.52 -10.73 4.12
N ILE A 111 5.84 -10.66 4.20
CA ILE A 111 6.77 -11.40 3.35
C ILE A 111 7.77 -12.12 4.24
N LYS A 112 8.02 -13.40 4.03
CA LYS A 112 9.10 -14.12 4.71
C LYS A 112 10.45 -13.62 4.23
N LYS A 113 11.33 -13.22 5.16
CA LYS A 113 12.66 -12.68 4.82
C LYS A 113 13.50 -13.67 4.02
N ASN A 114 13.48 -14.96 4.38
CA ASN A 114 14.25 -15.98 3.66
C ASN A 114 13.75 -16.19 2.22
N GLU A 115 12.44 -16.09 1.96
CA GLU A 115 11.88 -16.15 0.60
C GLU A 115 12.28 -14.92 -0.22
N LEU A 116 12.29 -13.75 0.41
CA LEU A 116 12.74 -12.52 -0.24
C LEU A 116 14.25 -12.57 -0.57
N ILE A 117 15.08 -13.11 0.32
CA ILE A 117 16.51 -13.33 0.07
C ILE A 117 16.69 -14.30 -1.12
N LYS A 118 16.00 -15.44 -1.12
CA LYS A 118 16.04 -16.39 -2.24
C LYS A 118 15.64 -15.74 -3.57
N LYS A 119 14.66 -14.85 -3.54
CA LYS A 119 14.23 -14.08 -4.73
C LYS A 119 15.32 -13.12 -5.20
N ILE A 120 15.99 -12.43 -4.28
CA ILE A 120 17.12 -11.54 -4.58
C ILE A 120 18.28 -12.31 -5.23
N ASP A 121 18.54 -13.52 -4.74
CA ASP A 121 19.63 -14.40 -5.23
C ASP A 121 19.22 -15.23 -6.45
N ASN A 122 18.07 -14.96 -7.06
CA ASN A 122 17.51 -15.68 -8.21
C ASN A 122 17.30 -17.19 -7.99
N GLN A 123 17.14 -17.62 -6.73
CA GLN A 123 16.88 -19.02 -6.37
C GLN A 123 15.39 -19.40 -6.51
N THR A 124 14.52 -18.43 -6.69
CA THR A 124 13.09 -18.62 -6.95
C THR A 124 12.56 -17.60 -7.94
N LYS A 125 11.56 -18.02 -8.76
CA LYS A 125 10.87 -17.10 -9.69
C LYS A 125 9.76 -16.29 -8.97
N ASP A 126 9.12 -16.88 -7.98
CA ASP A 126 7.96 -16.30 -7.32
C ASP A 126 8.29 -15.85 -5.90
N LEU A 127 7.70 -14.74 -5.49
CA LEU A 127 7.73 -14.23 -4.13
C LEU A 127 6.33 -14.32 -3.53
N LYS A 128 6.17 -15.16 -2.50
CA LYS A 128 4.91 -15.28 -1.80
C LYS A 128 4.67 -14.06 -0.91
N ILE A 129 3.53 -13.41 -1.09
CA ILE A 129 3.09 -12.26 -0.33
C ILE A 129 1.78 -12.59 0.35
N ASP A 130 1.75 -12.49 1.67
CA ASP A 130 0.53 -12.64 2.46
C ASP A 130 -0.11 -11.27 2.69
N ILE A 131 -1.43 -11.16 2.52
CA ILE A 131 -2.19 -10.01 3.01
C ILE A 131 -2.39 -10.23 4.51
N PHE A 132 -1.71 -9.41 5.32
CA PHE A 132 -1.80 -9.52 6.78
C PHE A 132 -3.04 -8.81 7.32
N SER A 133 -3.34 -7.61 6.80
CA SER A 133 -4.58 -6.87 7.05
C SER A 133 -4.98 -6.06 5.83
N LYS A 134 -6.23 -5.59 5.79
CA LYS A 134 -6.82 -4.86 4.67
C LYS A 134 -7.65 -3.66 5.12
N GLY A 135 -8.15 -2.88 4.15
CA GLY A 135 -9.02 -1.75 4.45
C GLY A 135 -8.26 -0.52 4.91
N HIS A 136 -7.02 -0.34 4.45
CA HIS A 136 -6.17 0.81 4.75
C HIS A 136 -6.26 1.89 3.67
N ARG A 137 -6.30 3.16 4.09
CA ARG A 137 -6.31 4.31 3.16
C ARG A 137 -4.90 4.72 2.76
N VAL A 138 -4.18 5.43 3.62
CA VAL A 138 -2.83 5.97 3.35
C VAL A 138 -1.91 5.65 4.54
N PRO A 139 -1.50 4.40 4.71
CA PRO A 139 -0.63 3.97 5.81
C PRO A 139 0.80 4.44 5.56
N GLN A 140 1.26 5.45 6.28
CA GLN A 140 2.58 6.06 6.11
C GLN A 140 3.57 5.73 7.22
N GLY A 141 3.09 5.28 8.36
CA GLY A 141 3.93 4.89 9.48
C GLY A 141 3.61 3.49 9.96
N LEU A 142 4.60 2.63 10.05
CA LEU A 142 4.49 1.30 10.62
C LEU A 142 5.56 1.16 11.69
N THR A 143 5.19 0.76 12.89
CA THR A 143 6.11 0.59 14.00
C THR A 143 5.77 -0.62 14.83
N ARG A 144 6.72 -1.07 15.63
CA ARG A 144 6.57 -2.15 16.59
C ARG A 144 6.70 -1.61 18.00
N ILE A 145 5.77 -1.99 18.87
CA ILE A 145 5.87 -1.79 20.31
C ILE A 145 5.68 -3.17 20.95
N ASN A 146 6.71 -3.68 21.61
CA ASN A 146 6.80 -5.07 22.07
C ASN A 146 6.55 -6.05 20.91
N ASN A 147 5.52 -6.90 21.00
CA ASN A 147 5.12 -7.85 19.94
C ASN A 147 3.93 -7.37 19.11
N SER A 148 3.52 -6.12 19.28
CA SER A 148 2.39 -5.54 18.58
C SER A 148 2.85 -4.61 17.47
N ILE A 149 2.16 -4.65 16.34
CA ILE A 149 2.40 -3.79 15.19
C ILE A 149 1.38 -2.65 15.22
N PHE A 150 1.85 -1.43 15.07
CA PHE A 150 1.02 -0.24 14.97
C PHE A 150 1.23 0.45 13.64
N ASN A 151 0.17 0.99 13.08
CA ASN A 151 0.16 1.78 11.87
C ASN A 151 -0.45 3.15 12.14
N VAL A 152 0.18 4.21 11.61
CA VAL A 152 -0.44 5.52 11.49
C VAL A 152 -0.81 5.76 10.03
N GLU A 153 -2.04 6.18 9.79
CA GLU A 153 -2.51 6.46 8.44
C GLU A 153 -3.36 7.72 8.36
N HIS A 154 -3.28 8.37 7.18
CA HIS A 154 -4.12 9.52 6.91
C HIS A 154 -5.54 9.11 6.59
N GLY A 155 -6.47 9.66 7.35
CA GLY A 155 -7.88 9.69 7.00
C GLY A 155 -8.16 10.59 5.79
N PRO A 156 -9.40 10.68 5.33
CA PRO A 156 -9.86 11.77 4.48
C PRO A 156 -9.83 13.08 5.28
N LYS A 157 -10.62 14.09 4.96
CA LYS A 157 -10.64 15.35 5.72
C LYS A 157 -10.88 15.08 7.20
N GLY A 158 -9.82 15.12 8.03
CA GLY A 158 -9.78 14.64 9.41
C GLY A 158 -9.73 13.10 9.51
N GLY A 159 -9.84 12.56 10.73
CA GLY A 159 -9.92 11.12 10.97
C GLY A 159 -8.61 10.36 10.67
N ASP A 160 -7.46 10.99 10.90
CA ASP A 160 -6.18 10.28 10.94
C ASP A 160 -6.20 9.24 12.06
N GLU A 161 -5.61 8.09 11.84
CA GLU A 161 -5.77 6.92 12.68
C GLU A 161 -4.44 6.39 13.23
N LEU A 162 -4.49 5.90 14.46
CA LEU A 162 -3.46 5.02 15.02
C LEU A 162 -4.10 3.63 15.22
N ASN A 163 -3.69 2.68 14.42
CA ASN A 163 -4.26 1.35 14.37
C ASN A 163 -3.34 0.30 14.98
N LEU A 164 -3.85 -0.55 15.89
CA LEU A 164 -3.22 -1.80 16.27
C LEU A 164 -3.49 -2.82 15.15
N ILE A 165 -2.44 -3.29 14.50
CA ILE A 165 -2.55 -4.18 13.33
C ILE A 165 -2.60 -5.64 13.78
N ILE A 166 -3.71 -6.30 13.48
CA ILE A 166 -3.94 -7.72 13.75
C ILE A 166 -4.05 -8.51 12.44
N LYS A 167 -3.66 -9.79 12.51
CA LYS A 167 -3.77 -10.70 11.37
C LYS A 167 -5.24 -10.86 10.95
N ASN A 168 -5.48 -10.78 9.64
CA ASN A 168 -6.81 -10.81 9.00
C ASN A 168 -7.73 -9.64 9.39
N GLY A 169 -7.21 -8.60 10.07
CA GLY A 169 -7.96 -7.40 10.40
C GLY A 169 -8.45 -6.65 9.17
N ASN A 170 -9.64 -6.06 9.26
CA ASN A 170 -10.20 -5.16 8.25
C ASN A 170 -10.45 -3.79 8.88
N TYR A 171 -9.74 -2.77 8.39
CA TYR A 171 -9.75 -1.40 8.94
C TYR A 171 -10.76 -0.47 8.22
N GLY A 172 -11.58 -1.06 7.35
CA GLY A 172 -12.85 -0.51 6.88
C GLY A 172 -12.78 0.39 5.66
N TRP A 173 -11.62 0.97 5.31
CA TRP A 173 -11.52 1.85 4.15
C TRP A 173 -11.92 1.16 2.84
N PRO A 174 -12.69 1.80 1.93
CA PRO A 174 -13.39 3.08 2.02
C PRO A 174 -14.83 2.96 2.52
N LEU A 175 -15.22 1.83 3.10
CA LEU A 175 -16.61 1.57 3.53
C LEU A 175 -16.96 2.37 4.78
N VAL A 176 -15.98 2.52 5.70
CA VAL A 176 -16.07 3.32 6.92
C VAL A 176 -14.82 4.17 7.11
N SER A 177 -14.94 5.32 7.76
CA SER A 177 -13.84 6.19 8.17
C SER A 177 -14.29 7.13 9.26
N TYR A 178 -13.36 7.60 10.08
CA TYR A 178 -13.61 8.66 11.07
C TYR A 178 -13.60 10.07 10.46
N GLY A 179 -13.04 10.24 9.25
CA GLY A 179 -12.99 11.51 8.54
C GLY A 179 -14.17 11.71 7.60
N THR A 180 -14.24 12.90 7.01
CA THR A 180 -15.26 13.26 6.00
C THR A 180 -14.62 13.38 4.63
N ASN A 181 -15.40 13.19 3.55
CA ASN A 181 -14.88 13.42 2.20
C ASN A 181 -14.51 14.89 1.97
N TYR A 182 -13.58 15.13 1.07
CA TYR A 182 -13.28 16.46 0.59
C TYR A 182 -14.49 17.08 -0.12
N LEU A 183 -14.65 18.39 0.02
CA LEU A 183 -15.69 19.14 -0.67
C LEU A 183 -15.46 19.14 -2.18
N LYS A 184 -16.51 19.45 -2.95
CA LYS A 184 -16.54 19.48 -4.43
C LYS A 184 -15.38 20.23 -5.09
N GLU A 185 -14.87 21.27 -4.44
CA GLU A 185 -13.75 22.08 -4.91
C GLU A 185 -12.47 21.29 -5.19
N ASN A 186 -12.31 20.12 -4.56
CA ASN A 186 -11.16 19.23 -4.71
C ASN A 186 -11.50 17.91 -5.44
N GLY A 187 -12.58 17.90 -6.24
CA GLY A 187 -12.99 16.70 -6.97
C GLY A 187 -13.84 15.70 -6.18
N GLY A 188 -14.18 16.03 -4.95
CA GLY A 188 -15.21 15.31 -4.18
C GLY A 188 -16.61 15.63 -4.70
N ASP A 189 -17.60 14.79 -4.42
CA ASP A 189 -19.00 14.99 -4.81
C ASP A 189 -19.73 16.07 -4.00
N GLY A 190 -19.03 16.70 -3.06
CA GLY A 190 -19.55 17.76 -2.17
C GLY A 190 -20.55 17.27 -1.12
N LYS A 191 -20.80 15.99 -1.07
CA LYS A 191 -21.61 15.38 -0.01
C LYS A 191 -20.68 15.01 1.14
N SER A 192 -21.00 15.47 2.35
CA SER A 192 -20.44 14.86 3.55
C SER A 192 -20.93 13.41 3.56
N ILE A 193 -20.08 12.48 3.19
CA ILE A 193 -20.36 11.09 3.47
C ILE A 193 -20.15 10.96 4.98
N ASN A 194 -21.24 11.00 5.74
CA ASN A 194 -21.23 10.45 7.09
C ASN A 194 -20.90 8.96 6.92
N PHE A 195 -19.64 8.62 7.09
CA PHE A 195 -19.27 7.24 7.30
C PHE A 195 -19.92 6.85 8.62
N ASN A 196 -20.93 6.00 8.58
CA ASN A 196 -21.57 5.51 9.76
C ASN A 196 -20.52 4.83 10.63
N HIS A 197 -20.33 5.33 11.84
CA HIS A 197 -19.41 4.79 12.84
C HIS A 197 -19.94 3.48 13.47
N GLU A 198 -20.60 2.64 12.71
CA GLU A 198 -20.96 1.31 13.21
C GLU A 198 -19.73 0.40 13.19
N LEU A 199 -18.81 0.65 14.13
CA LEU A 199 -17.63 -0.17 14.41
C LEU A 199 -17.96 -1.56 14.98
N ASN A 200 -19.22 -1.94 15.09
CA ASN A 200 -19.62 -3.08 15.92
C ASN A 200 -19.55 -4.47 15.24
N ASN A 201 -19.09 -4.59 13.98
CA ASN A 201 -19.13 -5.88 13.29
C ASN A 201 -17.88 -6.23 12.46
N PHE A 202 -16.72 -5.67 12.77
CA PHE A 202 -15.46 -6.12 12.15
C PHE A 202 -14.67 -7.01 13.10
N ASN A 203 -15.20 -8.23 13.36
CA ASN A 203 -14.45 -9.32 13.95
C ASN A 203 -13.79 -10.16 12.86
#